data_494197db59ab7041443733f275c7235b
#
_entry.id   494197db59ab7041443733f275c7235b
#
_cell.length_a   1.000
_cell.length_b   1.000
_cell.length_c   1.000
_cell.angle_alpha   90.00
_cell.angle_beta   90.00
_cell.angle_gamma   90.00
#
_symmetry.space_group_name_H-M   'P 1'
#
loop_
_entity.id
_entity.type
_entity.pdbx_description
1 polymer ?
#
loop_
_entity_poly.entity_id
_entity_poly.type
_entity_poly.pdbx_seq_one_letter_code
_entity_poly.pdbx_strand_id
1 'polypeptide(L)'
;MAKKITSRPGFFGGMVHYDEHGRKIGESRPGLFGDTIHYDAKGNRVGESRQSFFGGTNDYDAKGRRIGHSAPGLFGGMTHYDSKGRKVGDTTPGIFGGTRTHLDEE
;
A
#
# COMPACT_ATOMS: atom_id res chain seq x y z
N MET A 1 14.40 11.66 -6.50
CA MET A 1 14.69 10.23 -6.54
C MET A 1 13.50 9.43 -6.08
N ALA A 2 13.33 8.25 -6.62
CA ALA A 2 12.22 7.37 -6.25
C ALA A 2 12.55 6.58 -4.99
N LYS A 3 11.53 6.24 -4.22
CA LYS A 3 11.66 5.39 -3.04
C LYS A 3 11.13 4.00 -3.34
N LYS A 4 11.76 3.00 -2.77
CA LYS A 4 11.34 1.61 -2.90
C LYS A 4 10.84 1.10 -1.57
N ILE A 5 9.68 0.47 -1.58
CA ILE A 5 9.10 -0.16 -0.41
C ILE A 5 8.89 -1.64 -0.73
N THR A 6 9.42 -2.49 0.13
CA THR A 6 9.25 -3.94 0.00
C THR A 6 8.25 -4.40 1.05
N SER A 7 7.28 -5.21 0.66
CA SER A 7 6.28 -5.73 1.57
C SER A 7 6.36 -7.25 1.60
N ARG A 8 6.32 -7.81 2.80
CA ARG A 8 6.41 -9.25 3.01
C ARG A 8 5.24 -9.73 3.85
N PRO A 9 4.77 -10.98 3.66
CA PRO A 9 3.69 -11.50 4.49
C PRO A 9 4.08 -11.49 5.97
N GLY A 10 3.15 -11.06 6.82
CA GLY A 10 3.32 -11.10 8.25
C GLY A 10 2.80 -12.39 8.85
N PHE A 11 3.09 -12.60 10.14
CA PHE A 11 2.70 -13.81 10.86
C PHE A 11 1.18 -14.00 10.94
N PHE A 12 0.44 -12.91 11.00
CA PHE A 12 -0.99 -12.94 11.29
C PHE A 12 -1.85 -12.59 10.06
N GLY A 13 -1.34 -12.88 8.87
CA GLY A 13 -2.11 -12.72 7.65
C GLY A 13 -2.05 -11.35 7.01
N GLY A 14 -1.30 -10.44 7.58
CA GLY A 14 -1.10 -9.12 6.98
C GLY A 14 0.21 -9.01 6.24
N MET A 15 0.65 -7.79 6.01
CA MET A 15 1.91 -7.48 5.34
C MET A 15 2.74 -6.56 6.21
N VAL A 16 4.05 -6.76 6.20
CA VAL A 16 4.99 -5.85 6.87
C VAL A 16 5.78 -5.11 5.79
N HIS A 17 5.92 -3.82 5.94
CA HIS A 17 6.52 -2.94 4.93
C HIS A 17 7.89 -2.45 5.38
N TYR A 18 8.85 -2.48 4.46
CA TYR A 18 10.25 -2.09 4.72
C TYR A 18 10.69 -1.04 3.71
N ASP A 19 11.57 -0.14 4.14
CA ASP A 19 12.14 0.86 3.25
C ASP A 19 13.31 0.27 2.44
N GLU A 20 13.99 1.10 1.66
CA GLU A 20 15.11 0.66 0.83
C GLU A 20 16.33 0.24 1.64
N HIS A 21 16.35 0.58 2.93
CA HIS A 21 17.44 0.19 3.85
C HIS A 21 17.09 -1.02 4.69
N GLY A 22 15.94 -1.66 4.43
CA GLY A 22 15.50 -2.82 5.18
C GLY A 22 14.88 -2.52 6.53
N ARG A 23 14.57 -1.27 6.84
CA ARG A 23 13.96 -0.89 8.10
C ARG A 23 12.44 -0.98 8.01
N LYS A 24 11.82 -1.51 9.05
CA LYS A 24 10.35 -1.58 9.11
C LYS A 24 9.76 -0.18 9.16
N ILE A 25 8.84 0.12 8.24
CA ILE A 25 8.16 1.42 8.21
C ILE A 25 6.69 1.29 8.56
N GLY A 26 6.14 0.09 8.59
CA GLY A 26 4.75 -0.09 8.95
C GLY A 26 4.26 -1.48 8.64
N GLU A 27 2.96 -1.68 8.80
CA GLU A 27 2.33 -2.94 8.44
C GLU A 27 0.88 -2.71 8.01
N SER A 28 0.32 -3.69 7.32
CA SER A 28 -1.06 -3.66 6.88
C SER A 28 -1.73 -4.96 7.32
N ARG A 29 -2.95 -4.86 7.84
CA ARG A 29 -3.71 -6.01 8.32
C ARG A 29 -5.08 -6.03 7.68
N PRO A 30 -5.62 -7.24 7.43
CA PRO A 30 -6.98 -7.34 6.91
C PRO A 30 -7.97 -6.81 7.95
N GLY A 31 -8.93 -6.03 7.49
CA GLY A 31 -10.04 -5.58 8.32
C GLY A 31 -11.19 -6.56 8.29
N LEU A 32 -12.21 -6.30 9.13
CA LEU A 32 -13.36 -7.20 9.28
C LEU A 32 -14.23 -7.27 8.03
N PHE A 33 -14.23 -6.23 7.20
CA PHE A 33 -15.14 -6.11 6.05
C PHE A 33 -14.41 -6.20 4.70
N GLY A 34 -13.25 -6.85 4.66
CA GLY A 34 -12.50 -7.00 3.43
C GLY A 34 -11.61 -5.83 3.06
N ASP A 35 -11.54 -4.84 3.89
CA ASP A 35 -10.61 -3.72 3.73
C ASP A 35 -9.26 -4.05 4.35
N THR A 36 -8.29 -3.15 4.18
CA THR A 36 -6.96 -3.30 4.75
C THR A 36 -6.67 -2.08 5.62
N ILE A 37 -6.20 -2.31 6.84
CA ILE A 37 -5.87 -1.25 7.78
C ILE A 37 -4.35 -1.13 7.85
N HIS A 38 -3.85 0.10 7.77
CA HIS A 38 -2.42 0.40 7.73
C HIS A 38 -1.96 0.99 9.05
N TYR A 39 -0.79 0.52 9.50
CA TYR A 39 -0.17 0.96 10.76
C TYR A 39 1.24 1.44 10.48
N ASP A 40 1.73 2.40 11.27
CA ASP A 40 3.11 2.84 11.20
C ASP A 40 4.03 1.85 11.94
N ALA A 41 5.34 2.15 11.98
CA ALA A 41 6.31 1.28 12.63
C ALA A 41 6.09 1.16 14.13
N LYS A 42 5.38 2.10 14.74
CA LYS A 42 5.08 2.10 16.17
C LYS A 42 3.75 1.44 16.50
N GLY A 43 3.01 0.98 15.48
CA GLY A 43 1.73 0.34 15.68
C GLY A 43 0.54 1.29 15.71
N ASN A 44 0.72 2.56 15.37
CA ASN A 44 -0.38 3.51 15.30
C ASN A 44 -1.10 3.39 13.97
N ARG A 45 -2.43 3.42 13.99
CA ARG A 45 -3.21 3.38 12.76
C ARG A 45 -3.02 4.67 11.97
N VAL A 46 -2.65 4.53 10.70
CA VAL A 46 -2.40 5.69 9.83
C VAL A 46 -3.37 5.77 8.66
N GLY A 47 -4.16 4.73 8.41
CA GLY A 47 -5.12 4.77 7.32
C GLY A 47 -5.72 3.43 7.02
N GLU A 48 -6.48 3.36 5.94
CA GLU A 48 -7.06 2.11 5.46
C GLU A 48 -7.24 2.16 3.95
N SER A 49 -7.34 0.99 3.34
CA SER A 49 -7.62 0.85 1.91
C SER A 49 -8.86 -0.01 1.75
N ARG A 50 -9.79 0.42 0.90
CA ARG A 50 -11.01 -0.31 0.62
C ARG A 50 -11.08 -0.65 -0.86
N GLN A 51 -11.62 -1.81 -1.16
CA GLN A 51 -11.78 -2.20 -2.55
C GLN A 51 -12.80 -1.32 -3.25
N SER A 52 -12.46 -0.89 -4.46
CA SER A 52 -13.35 -0.12 -5.28
C SER A 52 -14.16 -1.04 -6.19
N PHE A 53 -15.28 -0.52 -6.69
CA PHE A 53 -16.14 -1.25 -7.62
C PHE A 53 -15.43 -1.68 -8.90
N PHE A 54 -14.41 -0.93 -9.31
CA PHE A 54 -13.75 -1.11 -10.60
C PHE A 54 -12.45 -1.88 -10.50
N GLY A 55 -12.30 -2.66 -9.42
CA GLY A 55 -11.17 -3.57 -9.32
C GLY A 55 -9.91 -3.01 -8.67
N GLY A 56 -9.92 -1.75 -8.29
CA GLY A 56 -8.81 -1.16 -7.57
C GLY A 56 -9.12 -0.95 -6.10
N THR A 57 -8.37 -0.08 -5.45
CA THR A 57 -8.61 0.27 -4.05
C THR A 57 -8.63 1.78 -3.88
N ASN A 58 -9.38 2.23 -2.88
CA ASN A 58 -9.36 3.62 -2.43
C ASN A 58 -8.64 3.68 -1.09
N ASP A 59 -7.78 4.68 -0.93
CA ASP A 59 -6.95 4.81 0.27
C ASP A 59 -7.43 6.00 1.08
N TYR A 60 -7.52 5.80 2.40
CA TYR A 60 -8.01 6.81 3.34
C TYR A 60 -7.00 7.01 4.46
N ASP A 61 -6.91 8.24 5.00
CA ASP A 61 -6.05 8.52 6.13
C ASP A 61 -6.73 8.08 7.44
N ALA A 62 -6.06 8.32 8.58
CA ALA A 62 -6.58 7.92 9.89
C ALA A 62 -7.87 8.64 10.25
N LYS A 63 -8.16 9.77 9.63
CA LYS A 63 -9.39 10.53 9.87
C LYS A 63 -10.51 10.18 8.89
N GLY A 64 -10.27 9.22 7.99
CA GLY A 64 -11.27 8.79 7.03
C GLY A 64 -11.32 9.63 5.76
N ARG A 65 -10.36 10.52 5.53
CA ARG A 65 -10.30 11.32 4.32
C ARG A 65 -9.60 10.55 3.21
N ARG A 66 -10.16 10.59 2.00
CA ARG A 66 -9.55 9.92 0.87
C ARG A 66 -8.26 10.61 0.47
N ILE A 67 -7.17 9.85 0.43
CA ILE A 67 -5.86 10.38 0.06
C ILE A 67 -5.37 9.89 -1.29
N GLY A 68 -6.02 8.87 -1.87
CA GLY A 68 -5.62 8.39 -3.16
C GLY A 68 -6.36 7.13 -3.53
N HIS A 69 -5.91 6.50 -4.60
CA HIS A 69 -6.46 5.22 -5.03
C HIS A 69 -5.41 4.46 -5.81
N SER A 70 -5.65 3.17 -5.99
CA SER A 70 -4.77 2.29 -6.75
C SER A 70 -5.62 1.53 -7.76
N ALA A 71 -5.08 1.36 -8.96
CA ALA A 71 -5.75 0.61 -10.02
C ALA A 71 -4.86 -0.56 -10.45
N PRO A 72 -5.45 -1.67 -10.96
CA PRO A 72 -4.65 -2.77 -11.45
C PRO A 72 -3.79 -2.34 -12.62
N GLY A 73 -2.52 -2.76 -12.60
CA GLY A 73 -1.62 -2.52 -13.71
C GLY A 73 -1.74 -3.61 -14.76
N LEU A 74 -1.12 -3.36 -15.91
CA LEU A 74 -1.19 -4.29 -17.05
C LEU A 74 -0.46 -5.60 -16.79
N PHE A 75 0.51 -5.61 -15.89
CA PHE A 75 1.39 -6.76 -15.69
C PHE A 75 1.23 -7.38 -14.31
N GLY A 76 0.03 -7.27 -13.74
CA GLY A 76 -0.26 -7.91 -12.47
C GLY A 76 0.08 -7.09 -11.23
N GLY A 77 0.55 -5.88 -11.41
CA GLY A 77 0.82 -4.98 -10.30
C GLY A 77 -0.30 -3.98 -10.09
N MET A 78 0.01 -2.94 -9.34
CA MET A 78 -0.93 -1.85 -9.04
C MET A 78 -0.26 -0.53 -9.33
N THR A 79 -1.03 0.43 -9.84
CA THR A 79 -0.57 1.80 -10.00
C THR A 79 -1.27 2.68 -8.99
N HIS A 80 -0.52 3.51 -8.29
CA HIS A 80 -1.04 4.35 -7.20
C HIS A 80 -1.20 5.79 -7.64
N TYR A 81 -2.29 6.40 -7.23
CA TYR A 81 -2.63 7.78 -7.57
C TYR A 81 -2.94 8.56 -6.30
N ASP A 82 -2.66 9.87 -6.30
CA ASP A 82 -3.01 10.73 -5.18
C ASP A 82 -4.50 11.14 -5.26
N SER A 83 -4.94 11.99 -4.32
CA SER A 83 -6.34 12.42 -4.27
C SER A 83 -6.75 13.27 -5.47
N LYS A 84 -5.79 13.79 -6.21
CA LYS A 84 -6.04 14.59 -7.41
C LYS A 84 -5.96 13.77 -8.70
N GLY A 85 -5.73 12.46 -8.57
CA GLY A 85 -5.63 11.56 -9.72
C GLY A 85 -4.27 11.53 -10.39
N ARG A 86 -3.24 12.08 -9.77
CA ARG A 86 -1.89 12.05 -10.33
C ARG A 86 -1.17 10.79 -9.88
N LYS A 87 -0.43 10.18 -10.80
CA LYS A 87 0.34 8.98 -10.49
C LYS A 87 1.46 9.29 -9.50
N VAL A 88 1.56 8.51 -8.43
CA VAL A 88 2.60 8.67 -7.41
C VAL A 88 3.51 7.46 -7.29
N GLY A 89 3.17 6.34 -7.89
CA GLY A 89 4.02 5.16 -7.84
C GLY A 89 3.34 3.92 -8.35
N ASP A 90 4.00 2.79 -8.17
CA ASP A 90 3.43 1.50 -8.54
C ASP A 90 3.93 0.40 -7.62
N THR A 91 3.23 -0.72 -7.62
CA THR A 91 3.58 -1.91 -6.84
C THR A 91 3.61 -3.09 -7.78
N THR A 92 4.68 -3.87 -7.71
CA THR A 92 4.80 -5.09 -8.51
C THR A 92 4.94 -6.30 -7.60
N PRO A 93 4.49 -7.49 -8.04
CA PRO A 93 4.68 -8.71 -7.27
C PRO A 93 6.17 -9.00 -7.12
N GLY A 94 6.58 -9.42 -5.93
CA GLY A 94 7.94 -9.87 -5.69
C GLY A 94 8.12 -11.31 -6.13
N ILE A 95 9.36 -11.70 -6.40
CA ILE A 95 9.68 -13.05 -6.88
C ILE A 95 9.38 -14.10 -5.81
N PHE A 96 9.51 -13.72 -4.53
CA PHE A 96 9.37 -14.64 -3.41
C PHE A 96 8.06 -14.44 -2.64
N GLY A 97 7.01 -13.97 -3.31
CA GLY A 97 5.68 -13.91 -2.72
C GLY A 97 5.31 -12.61 -2.04
N GLY A 98 6.22 -11.66 -1.95
CA GLY A 98 5.88 -10.33 -1.43
C GLY A 98 5.56 -9.35 -2.54
N THR A 99 5.57 -8.07 -2.22
CA THR A 99 5.39 -7.01 -3.21
C THR A 99 6.48 -5.97 -3.08
N ARG A 100 6.73 -5.27 -4.16
CA ARG A 100 7.68 -4.17 -4.19
C ARG A 100 6.97 -2.92 -4.69
N THR A 101 7.00 -1.87 -3.89
CA THR A 101 6.36 -0.61 -4.21
C THR A 101 7.43 0.43 -4.55
N HIS A 102 7.24 1.08 -5.67
CA HIS A 102 8.13 2.13 -6.16
C HIS A 102 7.35 3.44 -6.15
N LEU A 103 7.82 4.41 -5.37
CA LEU A 103 7.17 5.71 -5.26
C LEU A 103 7.93 6.75 -6.06
N ASP A 104 7.19 7.49 -6.88
CA ASP A 104 7.78 8.57 -7.68
C ASP A 104 8.03 9.78 -6.78
N GLU A 105 9.17 10.43 -6.97
CA GLU A 105 9.47 11.69 -6.29
C GLU A 105 9.32 12.86 -7.25
N GLU A 106 8.78 13.93 -6.74
CA GLU A 106 8.65 15.18 -7.51
C GLU A 106 9.96 15.95 -7.56
#